data_5ee5a3c508e19af1385d026d61ded7ef
#
_entry.id   5ee5a3c508e19af1385d026d61ded7ef
#
_cell.length_a   1.000
_cell.length_b   1.000
_cell.length_c   1.000
_cell.angle_alpha   90.00
_cell.angle_beta   90.00
_cell.angle_gamma   90.00
#
_symmetry.space_group_name_H-M   'P 1'
#
loop_
_entity.id
_entity.type
_entity.pdbx_description
1 polymer ?
#
loop_
_entity_poly.entity_id
_entity_poly.type
_entity_poly.pdbx_seq_one_letter_code
_entity_poly.pdbx_strand_id
1 'polypeptide(L)'
;MTRVVITAAMFTFFCRALALSSQPLDLNPNPNLTPQQVVEFQLDALRHNDEPTPDAGIERSFRFASPSNRLVTGPLTHFSEIVHSAAYSPLLKSQASEVRGVVVHADQARVYVTVTTANGAKLNFLFMLSRQGEGDYHDCWMTDSVMKLPSEENANQIAV
;
A
#
# COMPACT_ATOMS: atom_id res chain seq x y z
N MET A 1 48.14 -39.17 -31.63
CA MET A 1 46.86 -38.62 -32.10
C MET A 1 45.94 -38.46 -30.90
N THR A 2 45.95 -37.30 -30.25
CA THR A 2 45.22 -37.04 -28.99
C THR A 2 44.00 -36.19 -29.33
N ARG A 3 42.80 -36.73 -29.19
CA ARG A 3 41.54 -35.99 -29.38
C ARG A 3 41.16 -35.25 -28.08
N VAL A 4 41.14 -33.93 -28.17
CA VAL A 4 40.62 -33.05 -27.14
C VAL A 4 39.10 -32.97 -27.32
N VAL A 5 38.32 -33.38 -26.30
CA VAL A 5 36.88 -33.22 -26.25
C VAL A 5 36.61 -31.94 -25.47
N ILE A 6 36.10 -30.91 -26.16
CA ILE A 6 35.66 -29.67 -25.54
C ILE A 6 34.17 -29.84 -25.15
N THR A 7 33.90 -29.93 -23.88
CA THR A 7 32.53 -29.96 -23.32
C THR A 7 32.06 -28.52 -23.18
N ALA A 8 31.13 -28.09 -23.99
CA ALA A 8 30.46 -26.78 -23.88
C ALA A 8 29.42 -26.85 -22.75
N ALA A 9 29.68 -26.17 -21.65
CA ALA A 9 28.70 -25.97 -20.59
C ALA A 9 27.70 -24.88 -21.02
N MET A 10 26.50 -25.30 -21.30
CA MET A 10 25.36 -24.40 -21.60
C MET A 10 24.83 -23.80 -20.30
N PHE A 11 25.18 -22.53 -20.03
CA PHE A 11 24.67 -21.76 -18.92
C PHE A 11 23.26 -21.26 -19.30
N THR A 12 22.23 -21.95 -18.86
CA THR A 12 20.84 -21.48 -18.99
C THR A 12 20.59 -20.36 -18.01
N PHE A 13 20.56 -19.13 -18.52
CA PHE A 13 20.15 -17.94 -17.79
C PHE A 13 18.62 -18.02 -17.56
N PHE A 14 18.22 -18.40 -16.35
CA PHE A 14 16.81 -18.41 -15.95
C PHE A 14 16.40 -16.95 -15.68
N CYS A 15 15.90 -16.28 -16.71
CA CYS A 15 15.30 -14.97 -16.59
C CYS A 15 14.00 -15.11 -15.81
N ARG A 16 14.05 -14.83 -14.50
CA ARG A 16 12.86 -14.79 -13.63
C ARG A 16 12.10 -13.52 -13.99
N ALA A 17 11.11 -13.64 -14.87
CA ALA A 17 10.17 -12.57 -15.14
C ALA A 17 9.45 -12.22 -13.84
N LEU A 18 9.72 -11.02 -13.29
CA LEU A 18 8.91 -10.38 -12.27
C LEU A 18 7.56 -10.11 -12.91
N ALA A 19 6.56 -10.96 -12.61
CA ALA A 19 5.19 -10.66 -12.96
C ALA A 19 4.79 -9.41 -12.15
N LEU A 20 4.70 -8.27 -12.83
CA LEU A 20 3.97 -7.13 -12.31
C LEU A 20 2.51 -7.58 -12.18
N SER A 21 2.09 -7.89 -10.97
CA SER A 21 0.67 -8.07 -10.66
C SER A 21 0.01 -6.70 -10.80
N SER A 22 -0.55 -6.45 -11.98
CA SER A 22 -1.49 -5.33 -12.15
C SER A 22 -2.73 -5.68 -11.34
N GLN A 23 -2.92 -5.02 -10.21
CA GLN A 23 -4.14 -5.13 -9.41
C GLN A 23 -5.32 -4.65 -10.25
N PRO A 24 -6.49 -5.31 -10.18
CA PRO A 24 -7.66 -4.85 -10.90
C PRO A 24 -8.02 -3.44 -10.45
N LEU A 25 -8.24 -2.51 -11.40
CA LEU A 25 -8.58 -1.12 -11.12
C LEU A 25 -9.90 -0.96 -10.31
N ASP A 26 -10.72 -1.98 -10.23
CA ASP A 26 -12.03 -1.96 -9.56
C ASP A 26 -12.16 -3.03 -8.48
N LEU A 27 -11.17 -3.15 -7.62
CA LEU A 27 -11.22 -4.07 -6.48
C LEU A 27 -12.13 -3.50 -5.38
N ASN A 28 -12.96 -4.37 -4.80
CA ASN A 28 -13.79 -4.06 -3.64
C ASN A 28 -13.36 -4.90 -2.43
N PRO A 29 -13.64 -4.45 -1.19
CA PRO A 29 -13.42 -5.24 0.00
C PRO A 29 -14.05 -6.64 -0.13
N ASN A 30 -13.26 -7.67 0.17
CA ASN A 30 -13.74 -9.05 0.22
C ASN A 30 -12.88 -9.87 1.21
N PRO A 31 -13.42 -10.98 1.79
CA PRO A 31 -12.74 -11.73 2.83
C PRO A 31 -11.44 -12.43 2.41
N ASN A 32 -11.18 -12.58 1.11
CA ASN A 32 -9.99 -13.27 0.60
C ASN A 32 -8.75 -12.36 0.55
N LEU A 33 -8.92 -11.04 0.76
CA LEU A 33 -7.81 -10.10 0.76
C LEU A 33 -7.08 -10.13 2.10
N THR A 34 -5.76 -10.18 2.04
CA THR A 34 -4.90 -10.00 3.21
C THR A 34 -4.75 -8.52 3.56
N PRO A 35 -4.37 -8.15 4.80
CA PRO A 35 -4.08 -6.76 5.16
C PRO A 35 -3.07 -6.09 4.23
N GLN A 36 -2.03 -6.83 3.83
CA GLN A 36 -1.01 -6.34 2.90
C GLN A 36 -1.63 -5.99 1.53
N GLN A 37 -2.44 -6.88 0.98
CA GLN A 37 -3.09 -6.65 -0.32
C GLN A 37 -4.03 -5.45 -0.31
N VAL A 38 -4.76 -5.24 0.80
CA VAL A 38 -5.62 -4.06 0.99
C VAL A 38 -4.78 -2.78 0.93
N VAL A 39 -3.67 -2.73 1.66
CA VAL A 39 -2.79 -1.55 1.69
C VAL A 39 -2.10 -1.33 0.34
N GLU A 40 -1.60 -2.38 -0.29
CA GLU A 40 -0.99 -2.30 -1.63
C GLU A 40 -1.98 -1.74 -2.67
N PHE A 41 -3.23 -2.21 -2.63
CA PHE A 41 -4.29 -1.69 -3.50
C PHE A 41 -4.58 -0.21 -3.24
N GLN A 42 -4.72 0.21 -1.96
CA GLN A 42 -4.96 1.62 -1.61
C GLN A 42 -3.80 2.51 -2.08
N LEU A 43 -2.56 2.08 -1.89
CA LEU A 43 -1.38 2.83 -2.32
C LEU A 43 -1.28 2.94 -3.85
N ASP A 44 -1.59 1.85 -4.56
CA ASP A 44 -1.62 1.86 -6.03
C ASP A 44 -2.74 2.77 -6.56
N ALA A 45 -3.92 2.73 -5.95
CA ALA A 45 -5.03 3.62 -6.28
C ALA A 45 -4.66 5.11 -6.09
N LEU A 46 -4.03 5.46 -4.97
CA LEU A 46 -3.59 6.83 -4.68
C LEU A 46 -2.45 7.28 -5.60
N ARG A 47 -1.55 6.37 -5.98
CA ARG A 47 -0.49 6.65 -6.95
C ARG A 47 -1.04 7.02 -8.32
N HIS A 48 -2.11 6.33 -8.77
CA HIS A 48 -2.82 6.58 -10.02
C HIS A 48 -4.12 7.37 -9.77
N ASN A 49 -4.02 8.42 -8.91
CA ASN A 49 -5.19 9.13 -8.39
C ASN A 49 -6.13 9.64 -9.47
N ASP A 50 -5.58 10.22 -10.53
CA ASP A 50 -6.37 10.92 -11.56
C ASP A 50 -6.68 10.02 -12.77
N GLU A 51 -6.69 8.71 -12.59
CA GLU A 51 -6.98 7.73 -13.62
C GLU A 51 -8.24 6.91 -13.27
N PRO A 52 -9.28 6.90 -14.11
CA PRO A 52 -9.45 7.60 -15.40
C PRO A 52 -9.94 9.05 -15.26
N THR A 53 -10.31 9.51 -14.09
CA THR A 53 -10.82 10.84 -13.79
C THR A 53 -10.14 11.42 -12.55
N PRO A 54 -10.13 12.76 -12.35
CA PRO A 54 -9.61 13.36 -11.12
C PRO A 54 -10.20 12.71 -9.87
N ASP A 55 -9.34 12.43 -8.88
CA ASP A 55 -9.66 11.81 -7.59
C ASP A 55 -10.28 10.39 -7.64
N ALA A 56 -10.28 9.72 -8.79
CA ALA A 56 -10.76 8.34 -8.89
C ALA A 56 -9.96 7.38 -7.98
N GLY A 57 -8.68 7.63 -7.76
CA GLY A 57 -7.85 6.84 -6.85
C GLY A 57 -8.22 7.04 -5.38
N ILE A 58 -8.54 8.26 -4.98
CA ILE A 58 -9.05 8.56 -3.63
C ILE A 58 -10.38 7.84 -3.41
N GLU A 59 -11.29 7.86 -4.38
CA GLU A 59 -12.57 7.14 -4.30
C GLU A 59 -12.33 5.62 -4.11
N ARG A 60 -11.45 5.03 -4.92
CA ARG A 60 -11.09 3.61 -4.80
C ARG A 60 -10.48 3.28 -3.44
N SER A 61 -9.56 4.11 -2.95
CA SER A 61 -8.95 3.95 -1.63
C SER A 61 -9.99 4.06 -0.50
N PHE A 62 -10.96 4.99 -0.61
CA PHE A 62 -12.03 5.18 0.37
C PHE A 62 -12.94 3.96 0.52
N ARG A 63 -13.10 3.13 -0.51
CA ARG A 63 -13.87 1.89 -0.41
C ARG A 63 -13.34 0.95 0.66
N PHE A 64 -12.03 1.01 0.94
CA PHE A 64 -11.36 0.19 1.96
C PHE A 64 -11.25 0.87 3.33
N ALA A 65 -11.77 2.09 3.49
CA ALA A 65 -11.92 2.71 4.80
C ALA A 65 -12.99 1.96 5.60
N SER A 66 -12.67 1.54 6.83
CA SER A 66 -13.61 0.84 7.71
C SER A 66 -14.81 1.73 8.07
N PRO A 67 -15.93 1.15 8.49
CA PRO A 67 -17.06 1.94 8.96
C PRO A 67 -16.68 2.93 10.07
N SER A 68 -15.82 2.54 11.00
CA SER A 68 -15.30 3.41 12.06
C SER A 68 -14.44 4.56 11.52
N ASN A 69 -13.59 4.29 10.52
CA ASN A 69 -12.80 5.31 9.85
C ASN A 69 -13.72 6.34 9.15
N ARG A 70 -14.74 5.86 8.41
CA ARG A 70 -15.69 6.74 7.70
C ARG A 70 -16.50 7.63 8.65
N LEU A 71 -16.77 7.19 9.88
CA LEU A 71 -17.39 8.04 10.90
C LEU A 71 -16.52 9.24 11.29
N VAL A 72 -15.19 9.09 11.25
CA VAL A 72 -14.23 10.13 11.61
C VAL A 72 -13.85 10.99 10.42
N THR A 73 -13.60 10.36 9.27
CA THR A 73 -13.14 11.06 8.06
C THR A 73 -14.28 11.63 7.22
N GLY A 74 -15.54 11.31 7.58
CA GLY A 74 -16.74 11.86 6.94
C GLY A 74 -17.00 11.31 5.54
N PRO A 75 -17.83 12.01 4.77
CA PRO A 75 -18.13 11.60 3.39
C PRO A 75 -16.88 11.71 2.50
N LEU A 76 -16.95 11.09 1.32
CA LEU A 76 -15.86 11.06 0.34
C LEU A 76 -15.24 12.44 0.06
N THR A 77 -16.05 13.49 0.02
CA THR A 77 -15.57 14.88 -0.19
C THR A 77 -14.61 15.33 0.91
N HIS A 78 -14.95 15.07 2.17
CA HIS A 78 -14.08 15.42 3.29
C HIS A 78 -12.85 14.50 3.37
N PHE A 79 -13.02 13.20 3.07
CA PHE A 79 -11.89 12.30 2.94
C PHE A 79 -10.90 12.75 1.86
N SER A 80 -11.40 13.24 0.71
CA SER A 80 -10.56 13.80 -0.35
C SER A 80 -9.77 15.02 0.15
N GLU A 81 -10.39 15.94 0.90
CA GLU A 81 -9.69 17.09 1.52
C GLU A 81 -8.57 16.63 2.46
N ILE A 82 -8.82 15.60 3.27
CA ILE A 82 -7.81 15.02 4.16
C ILE A 82 -6.63 14.46 3.35
N VAL A 83 -6.90 13.70 2.28
CA VAL A 83 -5.85 13.10 1.45
C VAL A 83 -5.04 14.17 0.71
N HIS A 84 -5.65 15.28 0.30
CA HIS A 84 -4.96 16.41 -0.30
C HIS A 84 -4.16 17.28 0.70
N SER A 85 -4.34 17.06 2.00
CA SER A 85 -3.57 17.79 3.04
C SER A 85 -2.07 17.50 2.95
N ALA A 86 -1.25 18.38 3.54
CA ALA A 86 0.20 18.22 3.57
C ALA A 86 0.69 16.91 4.23
N ALA A 87 -0.13 16.32 5.11
CA ALA A 87 0.20 15.07 5.78
C ALA A 87 0.11 13.86 4.83
N TYR A 88 -0.89 13.83 3.94
CA TYR A 88 -1.24 12.66 3.13
C TYR A 88 -1.02 12.84 1.62
N SER A 89 -0.95 14.09 1.13
CA SER A 89 -0.65 14.35 -0.29
C SER A 89 0.63 13.66 -0.82
N PRO A 90 1.66 13.35 0.01
CA PRO A 90 2.79 12.55 -0.45
C PRO A 90 2.45 11.13 -0.93
N LEU A 91 1.27 10.59 -0.57
CA LEU A 91 0.76 9.31 -1.07
C LEU A 91 0.27 9.43 -2.53
N LEU A 92 -0.21 10.62 -2.91
CA LEU A 92 -0.68 10.89 -4.26
C LEU A 92 0.50 10.97 -5.23
N LYS A 93 0.35 10.31 -6.40
CA LYS A 93 1.36 10.35 -7.48
C LYS A 93 2.78 9.98 -7.02
N SER A 94 2.88 9.14 -5.99
CA SER A 94 4.16 8.63 -5.50
C SER A 94 4.87 7.82 -6.59
N GLN A 95 6.22 7.81 -6.57
CA GLN A 95 7.01 7.03 -7.53
C GLN A 95 6.95 5.53 -7.23
N ALA A 96 6.98 5.18 -5.94
CA ALA A 96 6.95 3.80 -5.47
C ALA A 96 6.43 3.71 -4.04
N SER A 97 5.92 2.54 -3.68
CA SER A 97 5.62 2.15 -2.32
C SER A 97 6.16 0.75 -2.04
N GLU A 98 6.62 0.51 -0.82
CA GLU A 98 7.17 -0.77 -0.39
C GLU A 98 6.61 -1.12 1.00
N VAL A 99 6.00 -2.30 1.13
CA VAL A 99 5.59 -2.84 2.42
C VAL A 99 6.85 -3.36 3.14
N ARG A 100 7.15 -2.78 4.29
CA ARG A 100 8.34 -3.11 5.11
C ARG A 100 8.06 -4.19 6.14
N GLY A 101 6.82 -4.33 6.57
CA GLY A 101 6.42 -5.34 7.52
C GLY A 101 4.92 -5.36 7.76
N VAL A 102 4.42 -6.52 8.13
CA VAL A 102 3.02 -6.76 8.50
C VAL A 102 2.99 -7.50 9.82
N VAL A 103 2.24 -6.96 10.77
CA VAL A 103 1.99 -7.60 12.07
C VAL A 103 0.49 -7.81 12.20
N VAL A 104 0.06 -9.06 12.33
CA VAL A 104 -1.35 -9.43 12.53
C VAL A 104 -1.50 -10.03 13.92
N HIS A 105 -2.46 -9.54 14.67
CA HIS A 105 -2.84 -10.08 15.97
C HIS A 105 -4.37 -10.13 16.07
N ALA A 106 -4.93 -11.35 16.10
CA ALA A 106 -6.37 -11.60 16.00
C ALA A 106 -6.98 -10.85 14.80
N ASP A 107 -7.94 -9.97 15.03
CA ASP A 107 -8.66 -9.19 14.03
C ASP A 107 -8.07 -7.80 13.79
N GLN A 108 -6.82 -7.57 14.19
CA GLN A 108 -6.11 -6.32 13.97
C GLN A 108 -4.83 -6.55 13.18
N ALA A 109 -4.51 -5.63 12.30
CA ALA A 109 -3.27 -5.65 11.52
C ALA A 109 -2.60 -4.28 11.51
N ARG A 110 -1.27 -4.29 11.47
CA ARG A 110 -0.41 -3.13 11.27
C ARG A 110 0.47 -3.38 10.07
N VAL A 111 0.39 -2.51 9.09
CA VAL A 111 1.19 -2.59 7.87
C VAL A 111 2.09 -1.36 7.79
N TYR A 112 3.39 -1.60 7.85
CA TYR A 112 4.43 -0.57 7.75
C TYR A 112 4.84 -0.40 6.30
N VAL A 113 4.83 0.83 5.83
CA VAL A 113 5.08 1.15 4.41
C VAL A 113 6.10 2.27 4.30
N THR A 114 7.03 2.16 3.36
CA THR A 114 7.84 3.27 2.88
C THR A 114 7.33 3.72 1.53
N VAL A 115 7.04 5.00 1.40
CA VAL A 115 6.59 5.63 0.16
C VAL A 115 7.70 6.53 -0.36
N THR A 116 8.07 6.37 -1.63
CA THR A 116 8.94 7.29 -2.34
C THR A 116 8.07 8.31 -3.05
N THR A 117 8.12 9.55 -2.58
CA THR A 117 7.29 10.65 -3.08
C THR A 117 7.71 11.07 -4.50
N ALA A 118 6.91 11.90 -5.17
CA ALA A 118 7.19 12.40 -6.52
C ALA A 118 8.55 13.12 -6.63
N ASN A 119 9.05 13.74 -5.54
CA ASN A 119 10.35 14.39 -5.49
C ASN A 119 11.49 13.49 -4.99
N GLY A 120 11.25 12.18 -4.81
CA GLY A 120 12.24 11.18 -4.40
C GLY A 120 12.47 11.05 -2.89
N ALA A 121 11.79 11.83 -2.05
CA ALA A 121 11.90 11.70 -0.61
C ALA A 121 11.23 10.39 -0.13
N LYS A 122 11.79 9.75 0.91
CA LYS A 122 11.22 8.55 1.51
C LYS A 122 10.48 8.92 2.79
N LEU A 123 9.21 8.55 2.84
CA LEU A 123 8.34 8.76 4.01
C LEU A 123 7.77 7.43 4.48
N ASN A 124 7.70 7.27 5.81
CA ASN A 124 7.17 6.06 6.42
C ASN A 124 5.74 6.29 6.89
N PHE A 125 4.87 5.33 6.63
CA PHE A 125 3.48 5.33 7.05
C PHE A 125 3.15 4.02 7.76
N LEU A 126 2.23 4.10 8.72
CA LEU A 126 1.61 2.96 9.37
C LEU A 126 0.12 2.94 9.01
N PHE A 127 -0.31 1.86 8.39
CA PHE A 127 -1.71 1.53 8.19
C PHE A 127 -2.17 0.61 9.31
N MET A 128 -3.24 0.99 9.98
CA MET A 128 -3.92 0.16 10.97
C MET A 128 -5.22 -0.35 10.36
N LEU A 129 -5.40 -1.66 10.40
CA LEU A 129 -6.57 -2.32 9.83
C LEU A 129 -7.25 -3.18 10.88
N SER A 130 -8.56 -3.35 10.73
CA SER A 130 -9.31 -4.37 11.45
C SER A 130 -10.08 -5.26 10.50
N ARG A 131 -10.28 -6.51 10.93
CA ARG A 131 -11.18 -7.46 10.28
C ARG A 131 -12.58 -7.19 10.79
N GLN A 132 -13.49 -6.93 9.86
CA GLN A 132 -14.85 -6.52 10.21
C GLN A 132 -15.67 -7.73 10.70
N GLY A 133 -16.30 -7.59 11.87
CA GLY A 133 -17.07 -8.69 12.49
C GLY A 133 -18.50 -8.82 11.99
N GLU A 134 -19.08 -7.77 11.39
CA GLU A 134 -20.50 -7.69 11.06
C GLU A 134 -20.78 -6.90 9.77
N GLY A 135 -22.00 -7.04 9.26
CA GLY A 135 -22.54 -6.27 8.14
C GLY A 135 -21.98 -6.70 6.77
N ASP A 136 -22.09 -5.79 5.80
CA ASP A 136 -21.73 -6.03 4.39
C ASP A 136 -20.24 -6.32 4.18
N TYR A 137 -19.41 -5.96 5.16
CA TYR A 137 -17.95 -6.15 5.12
C TYR A 137 -17.48 -7.29 6.03
N HIS A 138 -18.39 -8.18 6.45
CA HIS A 138 -18.02 -9.30 7.32
C HIS A 138 -16.78 -10.03 6.81
N ASP A 139 -15.83 -10.31 7.72
CA ASP A 139 -14.53 -10.95 7.44
C ASP A 139 -13.58 -10.16 6.51
N CYS A 140 -13.93 -8.96 6.05
CA CYS A 140 -13.05 -8.14 5.24
C CYS A 140 -12.06 -7.37 6.12
N TRP A 141 -10.79 -7.33 5.70
CA TRP A 141 -9.82 -6.40 6.25
C TRP A 141 -10.06 -4.99 5.68
N MET A 142 -10.21 -4.02 6.57
CA MET A 142 -10.46 -2.64 6.22
C MET A 142 -9.58 -1.70 7.04
N THR A 143 -9.24 -0.54 6.47
CA THR A 143 -8.33 0.43 7.08
C THR A 143 -9.07 1.31 8.09
N ASP A 144 -8.62 1.27 9.34
CA ASP A 144 -9.14 2.10 10.43
C ASP A 144 -8.45 3.47 10.49
N SER A 145 -7.14 3.50 10.24
CA SER A 145 -6.37 4.74 10.23
C SER A 145 -5.06 4.60 9.48
N VAL A 146 -4.54 5.75 9.03
CA VAL A 146 -3.21 5.86 8.43
C VAL A 146 -2.45 6.96 9.17
N MET A 147 -1.22 6.67 9.58
CA MET A 147 -0.37 7.62 10.29
C MET A 147 0.97 7.77 9.57
N LYS A 148 1.41 9.01 9.38
CA LYS A 148 2.79 9.28 8.97
C LYS A 148 3.70 9.09 10.19
N LEU A 149 4.72 8.26 10.02
CA LEU A 149 5.71 8.01 11.07
C LEU A 149 6.85 9.05 10.99
N PRO A 150 7.51 9.36 12.13
CA PRO A 150 8.71 10.18 12.13
C PRO A 150 9.77 9.58 11.20
N SER A 151 10.54 10.43 10.51
CA SER A 151 11.75 9.99 9.80
C SER A 151 12.81 9.54 10.80
N GLU A 152 13.65 8.57 10.43
CA GLU A 152 14.75 8.09 11.29
C GLU A 152 15.71 9.21 11.70
N GLU A 153 15.85 10.26 10.88
CA GLU A 153 16.64 11.46 11.23
C GLU A 153 16.09 12.19 12.46
N ASN A 154 14.77 12.25 12.63
CA ASN A 154 14.15 12.91 13.79
C ASN A 154 14.14 12.04 15.04
N ALA A 155 14.20 10.72 14.92
CA ALA A 155 14.26 9.82 16.05
C ALA A 155 15.60 9.94 16.82
N ASN A 156 16.69 10.25 16.13
CA ASN A 156 18.01 10.43 16.75
C ASN A 156 18.17 11.80 17.43
N GLN A 157 17.33 12.80 17.14
CA GLN A 157 17.40 14.12 17.79
C GLN A 157 16.67 14.18 19.14
N ILE A 158 15.82 13.21 19.45
CA ILE A 158 15.07 13.16 20.72
C ILE A 158 15.83 12.32 21.78
N ALA A 159 16.89 11.64 21.40
CA ALA A 159 17.70 10.76 22.28
C ALA A 159 18.98 11.42 22.83
N VAL A 160 19.04 12.77 22.87
CA VAL A 160 20.17 13.53 23.48
C VAL A 160 19.67 14.32 24.67
#